data_1855e5fbc8e0816d37c3aa2f7c6e50d8
#
_entry.id   1855e5fbc8e0816d37c3aa2f7c6e50d8
#
_cell.length_a   1.000
_cell.length_b   1.000
_cell.length_c   1.000
_cell.angle_alpha   90.00
_cell.angle_beta   90.00
_cell.angle_gamma   90.00
#
_symmetry.space_group_name_H-M   'P 1'
#
loop_
_entity.id
_entity.type
_entity.pdbx_description
1 polymer ?
#
loop_
_entity_poly.entity_id
_entity_poly.type
_entity_poly.pdbx_seq_one_letter_code
_entity_poly.pdbx_strand_id
1 'polypeptide(L)'
;MSVAVLVRLATGGSRLCRSVVPRSAWLLQGEPKRALHSPSEQRSSNSRFDPDSSGQPTTWDSFGIWDNRIDEPILLPPSIRYGKLIPKVSLSKVGYASQIGLRKENEDRYQISELTNSILYFAVFDGHGGADAADFCHKYMEQHIKNLVKEEDNLELVLKNAFLNVDKALARHLHFTADASVLSSGTTATVALLRDGIELVVASVGDSRAMLCRKGKALKLTVDHTPERKDEKERIRKSGGFVTWNSLGQPHVNGRLAMTRSIGDFDLKNAGVIAEPETKRVSLHHVHDSFLALTTDGINFIMNSQEICDVINQCHDPKEAAQLLSEQVLQYGAEDNSTIIVVPFGAWGKQKSSDISFSFSRSFVSSGRWA
;
A
#
# COMPACT_ATOMS: atom_id res chain seq x y z
N MET A 1 -26.76 -43.50 33.31
CA MET A 1 -25.62 -43.89 34.14
C MET A 1 -24.67 -42.72 34.21
N SER A 2 -24.64 -42.08 35.39
CA SER A 2 -23.74 -40.96 35.70
C SER A 2 -22.36 -41.48 36.10
N VAL A 3 -21.31 -40.85 35.64
CA VAL A 3 -20.02 -40.92 36.34
C VAL A 3 -19.45 -39.50 36.43
N ALA A 4 -19.45 -39.00 37.66
CA ALA A 4 -18.74 -37.82 38.10
C ALA A 4 -17.33 -38.22 38.53
N VAL A 5 -16.29 -37.45 38.19
CA VAL A 5 -14.97 -37.54 38.82
C VAL A 5 -14.40 -36.16 39.12
N LEU A 6 -14.38 -35.94 40.37
CA LEU A 6 -13.64 -35.14 41.35
C LEU A 6 -12.49 -34.25 40.84
N VAL A 7 -12.65 -32.99 41.37
CA VAL A 7 -11.64 -31.96 41.56
C VAL A 7 -10.65 -32.38 42.68
N ARG A 8 -9.37 -32.07 42.48
CA ARG A 8 -8.39 -31.90 43.55
C ARG A 8 -7.66 -30.58 43.44
N LEU A 9 -7.98 -29.71 44.36
CA LEU A 9 -7.20 -28.54 44.76
C LEU A 9 -5.96 -28.97 45.52
N ALA A 10 -4.80 -28.36 45.23
CA ALA A 10 -3.67 -28.36 46.16
C ALA A 10 -3.14 -26.93 46.28
N THR A 11 -3.23 -26.45 47.48
CA THR A 11 -2.80 -25.16 48.04
C THR A 11 -1.36 -25.24 48.54
N GLY A 12 -0.66 -24.10 48.54
CA GLY A 12 0.54 -23.79 49.36
C GLY A 12 1.74 -23.42 48.48
N GLY A 13 2.47 -22.39 48.73
CA GLY A 13 2.63 -21.50 49.83
C GLY A 13 3.69 -20.44 49.50
N SER A 14 3.51 -19.32 50.04
CA SER A 14 4.33 -18.10 50.00
C SER A 14 5.79 -18.27 50.41
N ARG A 15 6.71 -17.54 49.79
CA ARG A 15 7.82 -16.89 50.50
C ARG A 15 8.27 -15.59 49.82
N LEU A 16 8.13 -14.52 50.60
CA LEU A 16 8.79 -13.22 50.41
C LEU A 16 10.31 -13.37 50.64
N CYS A 17 11.11 -12.69 49.82
CA CYS A 17 12.42 -12.24 50.24
C CYS A 17 12.67 -10.82 49.74
N ARG A 18 12.77 -9.92 50.70
CA ARG A 18 13.25 -8.53 50.57
C ARG A 18 14.78 -8.54 50.64
N SER A 19 15.32 -7.45 50.10
CA SER A 19 16.57 -6.75 50.45
C SER A 19 17.51 -6.62 49.23
N VAL A 20 18.26 -5.56 48.99
CA VAL A 20 18.62 -4.30 49.66
C VAL A 20 19.34 -3.48 48.62
N VAL A 21 19.10 -2.19 48.56
CA VAL A 21 19.88 -1.16 47.84
C VAL A 21 21.12 -0.82 48.68
N PRO A 22 22.23 -0.43 48.07
CA PRO A 22 22.89 0.77 48.56
C PRO A 22 23.19 1.85 47.51
N ARG A 23 22.81 3.06 47.93
CA ARG A 23 23.35 4.32 47.44
C ARG A 23 24.81 4.48 47.83
N SER A 24 25.59 5.07 46.95
CA SER A 24 26.68 5.96 47.36
C SER A 24 26.85 7.09 46.34
N ALA A 25 26.64 8.26 46.83
CA ALA A 25 26.98 9.54 46.23
C ALA A 25 28.45 9.87 46.47
N TRP A 26 29.08 10.56 45.54
CA TRP A 26 30.11 11.56 45.84
C TRP A 26 29.99 12.73 44.89
N LEU A 27 29.96 13.88 45.49
CA LEU A 27 30.00 15.24 45.00
C LEU A 27 31.43 15.63 44.60
N LEU A 28 31.61 16.56 43.73
CA LEU A 28 32.21 17.90 43.84
C LEU A 28 32.97 18.36 42.58
N GLN A 29 32.47 19.42 42.02
CA GLN A 29 33.10 20.76 41.78
C GLN A 29 34.23 20.86 40.76
N GLY A 30 34.05 21.87 39.89
CA GLY A 30 35.11 22.65 39.30
C GLY A 30 34.80 23.25 37.92
N GLU A 31 34.08 24.38 37.87
CA GLU A 31 34.30 25.33 36.77
C GLU A 31 35.58 26.14 37.05
N PRO A 32 36.28 26.57 35.99
CA PRO A 32 36.41 28.01 35.82
C PRO A 32 36.31 28.52 34.36
N LYS A 33 35.93 29.77 34.33
CA LYS A 33 35.66 30.73 33.26
C LYS A 33 36.84 31.02 32.31
N ARG A 34 36.42 31.47 31.08
CA ARG A 34 36.99 32.44 30.15
C ARG A 34 38.20 32.06 29.27
N ALA A 35 37.95 32.15 27.95
CA ALA A 35 38.56 33.21 27.13
C ALA A 35 37.94 33.25 25.72
N LEU A 36 37.60 34.46 25.28
CA LEU A 36 37.34 34.83 23.89
C LEU A 36 38.62 34.63 23.06
N HIS A 37 38.44 33.97 21.89
CA HIS A 37 39.17 34.36 20.66
C HIS A 37 38.47 33.71 19.47
N SER A 38 37.95 34.57 18.59
CA SER A 38 37.63 34.19 17.20
C SER A 38 38.92 34.06 16.41
N PRO A 39 39.02 33.09 15.55
CA PRO A 39 39.37 33.39 14.18
C PRO A 39 38.36 32.76 13.21
N SER A 40 37.99 33.56 12.24
CA SER A 40 37.30 33.20 11.03
C SER A 40 38.12 32.16 10.24
N GLU A 41 37.83 30.91 10.39
CA GLU A 41 38.19 29.89 9.42
C GLU A 41 36.96 29.56 8.58
N GLN A 42 37.00 30.04 7.35
CA GLN A 42 36.22 29.48 6.25
C GLN A 42 36.60 28.00 6.13
N ARG A 43 35.87 27.14 6.82
CA ARG A 43 35.84 25.72 6.47
C ARG A 43 34.95 25.59 5.22
N SER A 44 35.58 25.38 4.09
CA SER A 44 34.93 24.80 2.95
C SER A 44 34.28 23.46 3.42
N SER A 45 33.00 23.46 3.61
CA SER A 45 32.23 22.25 3.81
C SER A 45 32.25 21.50 2.50
N ASN A 46 33.21 20.62 2.33
CA ASN A 46 33.06 19.54 1.35
C ASN A 46 31.85 18.73 1.77
N SER A 47 30.71 19.04 1.17
CA SER A 47 29.52 18.22 1.36
C SER A 47 29.84 16.83 0.79
N ARG A 48 29.89 15.85 1.68
CA ARG A 48 30.16 14.45 1.35
C ARG A 48 29.06 13.78 0.49
N PHE A 49 28.06 14.53 0.06
CA PHE A 49 26.89 14.00 -0.61
C PHE A 49 26.63 14.80 -1.90
N ASP A 50 27.08 14.24 -2.99
CA ASP A 50 26.73 14.70 -4.34
C ASP A 50 26.00 13.56 -5.06
N PRO A 51 24.65 13.55 -5.08
CA PRO A 51 23.90 12.47 -5.69
C PRO A 51 23.70 12.62 -7.19
N ASP A 52 23.98 13.81 -7.73
CA ASP A 52 23.93 14.08 -9.17
C ASP A 52 25.30 14.53 -9.65
N SER A 53 25.72 14.03 -10.79
CA SER A 53 26.96 14.40 -11.50
C SER A 53 27.08 15.91 -11.83
N SER A 54 26.21 16.75 -11.27
CA SER A 54 26.20 18.21 -11.43
C SER A 54 27.13 18.97 -10.46
N GLY A 55 27.73 18.30 -9.47
CA GLY A 55 28.62 18.92 -8.48
C GLY A 55 27.93 19.85 -7.49
N GLN A 56 26.60 19.91 -7.43
CA GLN A 56 25.85 20.71 -6.48
C GLN A 56 25.49 19.92 -5.24
N PRO A 57 25.64 20.46 -4.03
CA PRO A 57 25.23 19.77 -2.81
C PRO A 57 23.72 19.56 -2.80
N THR A 58 23.29 18.34 -2.48
CA THR A 58 21.88 18.03 -2.34
C THR A 58 21.35 18.71 -1.07
N THR A 59 20.44 19.62 -1.25
CA THR A 59 19.69 20.25 -0.16
C THR A 59 18.29 19.64 -0.08
N TRP A 60 17.59 19.86 1.04
CA TRP A 60 16.19 19.46 1.17
C TRP A 60 15.29 20.10 0.12
N ASP A 61 15.66 21.32 -0.34
CA ASP A 61 14.96 22.04 -1.40
C ASP A 61 14.96 21.26 -2.73
N SER A 62 15.93 20.38 -2.94
CA SER A 62 16.01 19.53 -4.13
C SER A 62 14.93 18.44 -4.19
N PHE A 63 14.22 18.19 -3.09
CA PHE A 63 13.14 17.21 -2.99
C PHE A 63 11.74 17.80 -3.26
N GLY A 64 11.63 19.02 -3.75
CA GLY A 64 10.37 19.66 -4.11
C GLY A 64 9.67 20.31 -2.93
N ILE A 65 8.32 20.29 -2.91
CA ILE A 65 7.51 21.01 -1.91
C ILE A 65 7.60 20.47 -0.48
N TRP A 66 8.49 19.53 -0.23
CA TRP A 66 8.76 19.01 1.11
C TRP A 66 9.44 20.04 2.01
N ASP A 67 10.06 21.09 1.45
CA ASP A 67 10.90 22.04 2.16
C ASP A 67 10.19 22.70 3.34
N ASN A 68 8.94 23.05 3.16
CA ASN A 68 8.14 23.72 4.20
C ASN A 68 7.40 22.76 5.13
N ARG A 69 7.67 21.44 5.04
CA ARG A 69 6.88 20.40 5.71
C ARG A 69 7.71 19.44 6.55
N ILE A 70 9.01 19.59 6.50
CA ILE A 70 9.96 18.84 7.33
C ILE A 70 10.59 19.85 8.27
N ASP A 71 10.05 19.97 9.47
CA ASP A 71 10.54 20.91 10.49
C ASP A 71 11.99 20.59 10.92
N GLU A 72 12.35 19.29 10.87
CA GLU A 72 13.73 18.84 11.08
C GLU A 72 14.10 17.72 10.09
N PRO A 73 15.23 17.83 9.37
CA PRO A 73 15.69 16.79 8.49
C PRO A 73 16.19 15.58 9.29
N ILE A 74 15.41 14.53 9.31
CA ILE A 74 15.79 13.28 9.96
C ILE A 74 16.56 12.43 8.95
N LEU A 75 17.85 12.20 9.22
CA LEU A 75 18.64 11.24 8.46
C LEU A 75 18.23 9.81 8.86
N LEU A 76 17.57 9.13 7.96
CA LEU A 76 17.25 7.71 8.14
C LEU A 76 18.54 6.88 8.09
N PRO A 77 18.60 5.72 8.78
CA PRO A 77 19.74 4.81 8.70
C PRO A 77 20.20 4.49 7.27
N PRO A 78 19.28 4.32 6.27
CA PRO A 78 19.68 4.19 4.88
C PRO A 78 20.37 5.43 4.30
N SER A 79 20.02 6.66 4.72
CA SER A 79 20.72 7.88 4.28
C SER A 79 22.19 7.85 4.69
N ILE A 80 22.47 7.35 5.90
CA ILE A 80 23.85 7.21 6.40
C ILE A 80 24.57 6.11 5.60
N ARG A 81 23.92 4.98 5.34
CA ARG A 81 24.51 3.84 4.62
C ARG A 81 24.82 4.16 3.15
N TYR A 82 23.89 4.83 2.47
CA TYR A 82 24.00 5.10 1.03
C TYR A 82 24.59 6.49 0.71
N GLY A 83 24.83 7.32 1.73
CA GLY A 83 25.34 8.68 1.53
C GLY A 83 24.37 9.60 0.77
N LYS A 84 23.07 9.33 0.81
CA LYS A 84 22.01 10.10 0.14
C LYS A 84 20.97 10.54 1.16
N LEU A 85 20.43 11.75 0.96
CA LEU A 85 19.30 12.20 1.76
C LEU A 85 18.03 11.43 1.35
N ILE A 86 17.39 10.77 2.32
CA ILE A 86 16.15 10.03 2.13
C ILE A 86 15.09 10.69 2.99
N PRO A 87 14.09 11.35 2.37
CA PRO A 87 13.03 12.00 3.13
C PRO A 87 12.17 10.95 3.81
N LYS A 88 11.79 11.23 5.05
CA LYS A 88 10.82 10.39 5.77
C LYS A 88 9.44 10.59 5.17
N VAL A 89 8.82 9.51 4.71
CA VAL A 89 7.41 9.53 4.30
C VAL A 89 6.54 9.60 5.55
N SER A 90 5.77 10.69 5.67
CA SER A 90 4.84 10.87 6.80
C SER A 90 3.45 10.36 6.43
N LEU A 91 2.87 9.51 7.27
CA LEU A 91 1.50 9.01 7.07
C LEU A 91 0.46 10.14 7.08
N SER A 92 0.72 11.23 7.82
CA SER A 92 -0.17 12.40 7.85
C SER A 92 -0.27 13.15 6.52
N LYS A 93 0.70 12.94 5.60
CA LYS A 93 0.76 13.54 4.27
C LYS A 93 0.18 12.62 3.18
N VAL A 94 -0.14 11.38 3.51
CA VAL A 94 -0.79 10.46 2.56
C VAL A 94 -2.20 10.95 2.28
N GLY A 95 -2.53 11.05 0.98
CA GLY A 95 -3.88 11.34 0.51
C GLY A 95 -4.66 10.04 0.31
N TYR A 96 -5.94 10.08 0.59
CA TYR A 96 -6.85 8.98 0.28
C TYR A 96 -8.26 9.50 0.06
N ALA A 97 -9.01 8.79 -0.76
CA ALA A 97 -10.45 8.99 -0.95
C ALA A 97 -11.09 7.63 -1.26
N SER A 98 -12.30 7.42 -0.77
CA SER A 98 -13.13 6.25 -1.06
C SER A 98 -14.57 6.71 -1.24
N GLN A 99 -15.20 6.30 -2.34
CA GLN A 99 -16.55 6.71 -2.70
C GLN A 99 -17.39 5.52 -3.12
N ILE A 100 -18.68 5.62 -2.84
CA ILE A 100 -19.63 4.54 -3.09
C ILE A 100 -20.06 4.44 -4.58
N GLY A 101 -19.92 5.52 -5.36
CA GLY A 101 -20.48 5.59 -6.72
C GLY A 101 -22.00 5.48 -6.72
N LEU A 102 -22.55 4.70 -7.64
CA LEU A 102 -24.00 4.42 -7.76
C LEU A 102 -24.40 3.11 -7.07
N ARG A 103 -23.47 2.43 -6.39
CA ARG A 103 -23.75 1.20 -5.65
C ARG A 103 -24.59 1.47 -4.39
N LYS A 104 -25.21 0.44 -3.83
CA LYS A 104 -25.97 0.55 -2.58
C LYS A 104 -25.06 0.60 -1.36
N GLU A 105 -23.94 -0.10 -1.41
CA GLU A 105 -22.96 -0.22 -0.34
C GLU A 105 -21.56 -0.01 -0.90
N ASN A 106 -20.65 0.43 -0.06
CA ASN A 106 -19.24 0.50 -0.38
C ASN A 106 -18.55 -0.75 0.15
N GLU A 107 -18.17 -1.66 -0.74
CA GLU A 107 -17.46 -2.89 -0.43
C GLU A 107 -15.92 -2.71 -0.47
N ASP A 108 -15.44 -1.54 -0.93
CA ASP A 108 -14.02 -1.18 -0.89
C ASP A 108 -13.54 -0.96 0.54
N ARG A 109 -12.30 -1.41 0.82
CA ARG A 109 -11.58 -1.06 2.06
C ARG A 109 -10.17 -0.62 1.73
N TYR A 110 -9.62 0.22 2.59
CA TYR A 110 -8.22 0.65 2.49
C TYR A 110 -7.59 0.73 3.87
N GLN A 111 -6.28 0.63 3.93
CA GLN A 111 -5.54 0.76 5.18
C GLN A 111 -4.18 1.42 4.97
N ILE A 112 -3.82 2.29 5.91
CA ILE A 112 -2.59 3.05 5.92
C ILE A 112 -2.04 2.99 7.33
N SER A 113 -0.88 2.36 7.52
CA SER A 113 -0.30 2.22 8.87
C SER A 113 1.23 2.11 8.85
N GLU A 114 1.83 2.18 10.03
CA GLU A 114 3.23 1.88 10.27
C GLU A 114 3.32 0.50 10.93
N LEU A 115 3.88 -0.47 10.21
CA LEU A 115 4.06 -1.83 10.75
C LEU A 115 5.16 -1.88 11.80
N THR A 116 6.27 -1.22 11.49
CA THR A 116 7.46 -1.07 12.34
C THR A 116 8.07 0.30 12.09
N ASN A 117 8.99 0.73 12.93
CA ASN A 117 9.69 2.01 12.76
C ASN A 117 10.36 2.20 11.39
N SER A 118 10.54 1.11 10.63
CA SER A 118 11.20 1.11 9.31
C SER A 118 10.29 0.72 8.16
N ILE A 119 9.08 0.22 8.41
CA ILE A 119 8.19 -0.31 7.37
C ILE A 119 6.82 0.35 7.44
N LEU A 120 6.44 1.03 6.35
CA LEU A 120 5.10 1.56 6.15
C LEU A 120 4.26 0.59 5.31
N TYR A 121 2.97 0.56 5.57
CA TYR A 121 1.99 -0.32 4.96
C TYR A 121 0.86 0.48 4.34
N PHE A 122 0.53 0.16 3.09
CA PHE A 122 -0.56 0.73 2.32
C PHE A 122 -1.30 -0.40 1.62
N ALA A 123 -2.62 -0.42 1.72
CA ALA A 123 -3.42 -1.47 1.10
C ALA A 123 -4.77 -0.95 0.61
N VAL A 124 -5.25 -1.51 -0.50
CA VAL A 124 -6.62 -1.39 -0.98
C VAL A 124 -7.18 -2.79 -1.21
N PHE A 125 -8.45 -2.96 -0.88
CA PHE A 125 -9.22 -4.18 -1.00
C PHE A 125 -10.55 -3.83 -1.66
N ASP A 126 -10.78 -4.34 -2.85
CA ASP A 126 -11.99 -4.14 -3.62
C ASP A 126 -12.85 -5.40 -3.45
N GLY A 127 -13.92 -5.26 -2.68
CA GLY A 127 -14.80 -6.36 -2.29
C GLY A 127 -15.88 -6.61 -3.35
N HIS A 128 -16.24 -7.87 -3.48
CA HIS A 128 -17.35 -8.28 -4.34
C HIS A 128 -18.14 -9.44 -3.74
N GLY A 129 -19.43 -9.51 -4.07
CA GLY A 129 -20.32 -10.50 -3.49
C GLY A 129 -20.56 -10.32 -1.99
N GLY A 130 -20.45 -9.07 -1.52
CA GLY A 130 -20.51 -8.67 -0.12
C GLY A 130 -19.16 -8.16 0.39
N ALA A 131 -19.21 -7.33 1.44
CA ALA A 131 -18.02 -6.70 2.03
C ALA A 131 -17.19 -7.63 2.94
N ASP A 132 -17.68 -8.85 3.24
CA ASP A 132 -17.11 -9.72 4.27
C ASP A 132 -15.64 -10.06 4.05
N ALA A 133 -15.26 -10.37 2.81
CA ALA A 133 -13.89 -10.71 2.46
C ALA A 133 -12.97 -9.47 2.56
N ALA A 134 -13.42 -8.31 2.11
CA ALA A 134 -12.68 -7.05 2.21
C ALA A 134 -12.53 -6.60 3.67
N ASP A 135 -13.59 -6.70 4.48
CA ASP A 135 -13.57 -6.43 5.92
C ASP A 135 -12.60 -7.34 6.66
N PHE A 136 -12.60 -8.63 6.31
CA PHE A 136 -11.66 -9.59 6.90
C PHE A 136 -10.21 -9.24 6.54
N CYS A 137 -9.94 -8.95 5.28
CA CYS A 137 -8.61 -8.54 4.83
C CYS A 137 -8.15 -7.24 5.51
N HIS A 138 -9.00 -6.22 5.56
CA HIS A 138 -8.75 -4.97 6.25
C HIS A 138 -8.37 -5.19 7.73
N LYS A 139 -9.06 -6.10 8.40
CA LYS A 139 -8.85 -6.38 9.83
C LYS A 139 -7.59 -7.19 10.12
N TYR A 140 -7.23 -8.14 9.26
CA TYR A 140 -6.23 -9.16 9.59
C TYR A 140 -4.96 -9.15 8.75
N MET A 141 -4.95 -8.55 7.53
CA MET A 141 -3.79 -8.56 6.63
C MET A 141 -2.56 -7.93 7.29
N GLU A 142 -2.72 -6.76 7.88
CA GLU A 142 -1.64 -6.06 8.59
C GLU A 142 -1.01 -6.94 9.67
N GLN A 143 -1.83 -7.60 10.49
CA GLN A 143 -1.36 -8.44 11.58
C GLN A 143 -0.58 -9.66 11.08
N HIS A 144 -1.04 -10.30 10.00
CA HIS A 144 -0.32 -11.41 9.36
C HIS A 144 1.05 -10.97 8.84
N ILE A 145 1.10 -9.82 8.14
CA ILE A 145 2.37 -9.26 7.64
C ILE A 145 3.29 -8.90 8.82
N LYS A 146 2.77 -8.23 9.85
CA LYS A 146 3.53 -7.82 11.04
C LYS A 146 4.17 -8.99 11.79
N ASN A 147 3.52 -10.13 11.79
CA ASN A 147 4.08 -11.34 12.39
C ASN A 147 5.18 -11.94 11.49
N LEU A 148 4.94 -12.03 10.19
CA LEU A 148 5.90 -12.62 9.25
C LEU A 148 7.18 -11.80 9.08
N VAL A 149 7.11 -10.47 9.13
CA VAL A 149 8.30 -9.58 9.05
C VAL A 149 9.30 -9.82 10.19
N LYS A 150 8.87 -10.40 11.31
CA LYS A 150 9.76 -10.73 12.43
C LYS A 150 10.64 -11.95 12.15
N GLU A 151 10.20 -12.82 11.24
CA GLU A 151 10.82 -14.12 10.95
C GLU A 151 11.50 -14.14 9.57
N GLU A 152 11.01 -13.31 8.63
CA GLU A 152 11.44 -13.28 7.24
C GLU A 152 11.81 -11.84 6.82
N ASP A 153 13.04 -11.66 6.35
CA ASP A 153 13.52 -10.34 5.88
C ASP A 153 13.12 -10.05 4.42
N ASN A 154 12.82 -11.07 3.63
CA ASN A 154 12.39 -10.90 2.24
C ASN A 154 10.93 -10.51 2.17
N LEU A 155 10.65 -9.22 1.94
CA LEU A 155 9.29 -8.67 1.91
C LEU A 155 8.40 -9.29 0.81
N GLU A 156 8.97 -9.82 -0.29
CA GLU A 156 8.17 -10.52 -1.31
C GLU A 156 7.63 -11.85 -0.78
N LEU A 157 8.46 -12.60 -0.04
CA LEU A 157 8.04 -13.83 0.63
C LEU A 157 7.06 -13.56 1.77
N VAL A 158 7.30 -12.49 2.54
CA VAL A 158 6.38 -12.03 3.59
C VAL A 158 4.99 -11.78 3.01
N LEU A 159 4.90 -10.99 1.94
CA LEU A 159 3.62 -10.67 1.30
C LEU A 159 2.97 -11.92 0.71
N LYS A 160 3.71 -12.75 -0.02
CA LYS A 160 3.18 -13.99 -0.58
C LYS A 160 2.57 -14.90 0.50
N ASN A 161 3.28 -15.10 1.59
CA ASN A 161 2.82 -15.92 2.71
C ASN A 161 1.63 -15.27 3.44
N ALA A 162 1.62 -13.93 3.59
CA ALA A 162 0.53 -13.21 4.23
C ALA A 162 -0.79 -13.40 3.46
N PHE A 163 -0.77 -13.22 2.13
CA PHE A 163 -1.96 -13.42 1.28
C PHE A 163 -2.52 -14.84 1.42
N LEU A 164 -1.66 -15.85 1.31
CA LEU A 164 -2.07 -17.25 1.44
C LEU A 164 -2.58 -17.58 2.86
N ASN A 165 -1.99 -16.98 3.89
CA ASN A 165 -2.41 -17.21 5.27
C ASN A 165 -3.74 -16.51 5.57
N VAL A 166 -3.97 -15.30 5.04
CA VAL A 166 -5.24 -14.59 5.18
C VAL A 166 -6.35 -15.32 4.46
N ASP A 167 -6.13 -15.81 3.23
CA ASP A 167 -7.11 -16.62 2.48
C ASP A 167 -7.51 -17.89 3.26
N LYS A 168 -6.52 -18.62 3.80
CA LYS A 168 -6.78 -19.79 4.66
C LYS A 168 -7.48 -19.43 5.96
N ALA A 169 -7.20 -18.28 6.54
CA ALA A 169 -7.83 -17.83 7.77
C ALA A 169 -9.28 -17.42 7.51
N LEU A 170 -9.55 -16.74 6.39
CA LEU A 170 -10.90 -16.42 5.93
C LEU A 170 -11.72 -17.69 5.69
N ALA A 171 -11.17 -18.68 4.99
CA ALA A 171 -11.84 -19.96 4.77
C ALA A 171 -12.28 -20.63 6.08
N ARG A 172 -11.39 -20.60 7.10
CA ARG A 172 -11.72 -21.14 8.43
C ARG A 172 -12.80 -20.33 9.13
N HIS A 173 -12.75 -19.01 9.01
CA HIS A 173 -13.74 -18.11 9.61
C HIS A 173 -15.13 -18.37 9.03
N LEU A 174 -15.24 -18.50 7.71
CA LEU A 174 -16.50 -18.72 7.00
C LEU A 174 -17.08 -20.12 7.24
N HIS A 175 -16.25 -21.12 7.51
CA HIS A 175 -16.72 -22.46 7.88
C HIS A 175 -17.59 -22.49 9.16
N PHE A 176 -17.43 -21.50 10.02
CA PHE A 176 -18.20 -21.36 11.27
C PHE A 176 -19.44 -20.49 11.11
N THR A 177 -19.51 -19.66 10.07
CA THR A 177 -20.69 -18.85 9.74
C THR A 177 -21.51 -19.66 8.73
N ALA A 178 -22.62 -20.23 9.16
CA ALA A 178 -23.45 -21.16 8.38
C ALA A 178 -24.15 -20.56 7.14
N ASP A 179 -23.70 -19.41 6.65
CA ASP A 179 -24.33 -18.69 5.55
C ASP A 179 -23.61 -18.95 4.22
N ALA A 180 -24.30 -19.63 3.31
CA ALA A 180 -23.75 -20.00 2.00
C ALA A 180 -23.44 -18.79 1.10
N SER A 181 -24.09 -17.64 1.32
CA SER A 181 -23.84 -16.41 0.57
C SER A 181 -22.43 -15.87 0.80
N VAL A 182 -21.89 -16.05 1.99
CA VAL A 182 -20.56 -15.58 2.38
C VAL A 182 -19.42 -16.36 1.71
N LEU A 183 -19.69 -17.60 1.26
CA LEU A 183 -18.70 -18.42 0.53
C LEU A 183 -18.38 -17.87 -0.87
N SER A 184 -19.27 -17.07 -1.43
CA SER A 184 -19.07 -16.38 -2.73
C SER A 184 -18.56 -14.96 -2.59
N SER A 185 -18.33 -14.47 -1.36
CA SER A 185 -17.66 -13.19 -1.13
C SER A 185 -16.18 -13.33 -1.42
N GLY A 186 -15.66 -12.37 -2.15
CA GLY A 186 -14.24 -12.25 -2.48
C GLY A 186 -13.77 -10.82 -2.44
N THR A 187 -12.47 -10.66 -2.53
CA THR A 187 -11.86 -9.33 -2.61
C THR A 187 -10.56 -9.36 -3.40
N THR A 188 -10.31 -8.33 -4.18
CA THR A 188 -8.95 -8.03 -4.62
C THR A 188 -8.09 -7.67 -3.40
N ALA A 189 -6.81 -7.70 -3.54
CA ALA A 189 -5.90 -7.13 -2.56
C ALA A 189 -4.68 -6.57 -3.27
N THR A 190 -4.40 -5.29 -3.09
CA THR A 190 -3.16 -4.65 -3.56
C THR A 190 -2.49 -4.00 -2.36
N VAL A 191 -1.35 -4.57 -1.96
CA VAL A 191 -0.60 -4.22 -0.76
C VAL A 191 0.78 -3.71 -1.14
N ALA A 192 1.18 -2.58 -0.59
CA ALA A 192 2.51 -2.00 -0.75
C ALA A 192 3.19 -1.85 0.62
N LEU A 193 4.42 -2.34 0.70
CA LEU A 193 5.33 -2.15 1.84
C LEU A 193 6.46 -1.22 1.42
N LEU A 194 6.72 -0.19 2.21
CA LEU A 194 7.85 0.70 2.01
C LEU A 194 8.80 0.57 3.19
N ARG A 195 9.96 -0.06 2.97
CA ARG A 195 11.01 -0.23 3.98
C ARG A 195 12.08 0.84 3.84
N ASP A 196 12.41 1.49 4.96
CA ASP A 196 13.47 2.51 5.08
C ASP A 196 13.35 3.67 4.08
N GLY A 197 12.15 3.92 3.55
CA GLY A 197 11.90 4.94 2.54
C GLY A 197 12.52 4.64 1.15
N ILE A 198 13.13 3.47 0.94
CA ILE A 198 13.82 3.12 -0.31
C ILE A 198 13.25 1.88 -0.98
N GLU A 199 13.04 0.83 -0.23
CA GLU A 199 12.58 -0.43 -0.78
C GLU A 199 11.07 -0.47 -0.79
N LEU A 200 10.50 -0.39 -1.97
CA LEU A 200 9.07 -0.55 -2.21
C LEU A 200 8.81 -1.95 -2.74
N VAL A 201 8.00 -2.71 -2.03
CA VAL A 201 7.53 -4.03 -2.46
C VAL A 201 6.01 -4.01 -2.53
N VAL A 202 5.48 -4.37 -3.70
CA VAL A 202 4.04 -4.44 -3.96
C VAL A 202 3.65 -5.88 -4.22
N ALA A 203 2.54 -6.32 -3.66
CA ALA A 203 1.90 -7.59 -3.96
C ALA A 203 0.43 -7.36 -4.34
N SER A 204 -0.08 -8.10 -5.33
CA SER A 204 -1.44 -7.92 -5.83
C SER A 204 -2.09 -9.22 -6.23
N VAL A 205 -3.40 -9.34 -5.95
CA VAL A 205 -4.36 -10.29 -6.56
C VAL A 205 -5.56 -9.49 -7.04
N GLY A 206 -6.08 -9.82 -8.24
CA GLY A 206 -7.21 -9.12 -8.86
C GLY A 206 -6.78 -8.04 -9.84
N ASP A 207 -7.58 -7.00 -10.00
CA ASP A 207 -7.48 -5.90 -10.98
C ASP A 207 -7.42 -4.50 -10.36
N SER A 208 -7.34 -4.42 -9.03
CA SER A 208 -6.85 -3.21 -8.36
C SER A 208 -5.39 -2.98 -8.70
N ARG A 209 -4.98 -1.72 -8.84
CA ARG A 209 -3.65 -1.38 -9.38
C ARG A 209 -2.78 -0.61 -8.41
N ALA A 210 -1.47 -0.81 -8.54
CA ALA A 210 -0.44 0.04 -7.99
C ALA A 210 0.41 0.65 -9.11
N MET A 211 0.70 1.95 -9.01
CA MET A 211 1.55 2.65 -9.96
C MET A 211 2.49 3.62 -9.24
N LEU A 212 3.70 3.78 -9.78
CA LEU A 212 4.70 4.74 -9.34
C LEU A 212 4.81 5.86 -10.38
N CYS A 213 4.68 7.11 -9.99
CA CYS A 213 4.99 8.22 -10.86
C CYS A 213 6.49 8.50 -10.82
N ARG A 214 7.19 8.17 -11.90
CA ARG A 214 8.63 8.40 -12.08
C ARG A 214 8.89 9.37 -13.22
N LYS A 215 9.46 10.54 -12.92
CA LYS A 215 9.72 11.61 -13.92
C LYS A 215 8.45 12.01 -14.69
N GLY A 216 7.32 12.13 -14.01
CA GLY A 216 6.03 12.46 -14.59
C GLY A 216 5.34 11.33 -15.38
N LYS A 217 5.94 10.15 -15.45
CA LYS A 217 5.37 8.99 -16.17
C LYS A 217 4.85 7.93 -15.21
N ALA A 218 3.72 7.34 -15.58
CA ALA A 218 3.14 6.23 -14.85
C ALA A 218 3.92 4.93 -15.09
N LEU A 219 4.55 4.40 -14.06
CA LEU A 219 5.17 3.09 -14.05
C LEU A 219 4.23 2.11 -13.35
N LYS A 220 3.60 1.20 -14.09
CA LYS A 220 2.75 0.16 -13.51
C LYS A 220 3.58 -0.81 -12.68
N LEU A 221 3.15 -1.04 -11.45
CA LEU A 221 3.76 -2.00 -10.53
C LEU A 221 2.99 -3.32 -10.47
N THR A 222 1.72 -3.32 -10.88
CA THR A 222 0.84 -4.49 -10.94
C THR A 222 0.38 -4.75 -12.37
N VAL A 223 -0.01 -5.99 -12.63
CA VAL A 223 -0.66 -6.41 -13.87
C VAL A 223 -1.96 -7.10 -13.49
N ASP A 224 -3.06 -6.68 -14.10
CA ASP A 224 -4.39 -7.19 -13.77
C ASP A 224 -4.47 -8.71 -14.02
N HIS A 225 -5.09 -9.41 -13.09
CA HIS A 225 -5.33 -10.85 -13.18
C HIS A 225 -6.68 -11.12 -13.83
N THR A 226 -6.75 -10.90 -15.15
CA THR A 226 -7.97 -11.10 -15.93
C THR A 226 -7.97 -12.44 -16.65
N PRO A 227 -9.16 -13.01 -16.96
CA PRO A 227 -9.27 -14.26 -17.70
C PRO A 227 -8.74 -14.19 -19.17
N GLU A 228 -8.41 -13.00 -19.66
CA GLU A 228 -7.76 -12.82 -20.99
C GLU A 228 -6.28 -13.11 -20.96
N ARG A 229 -5.61 -12.95 -19.81
CA ARG A 229 -4.19 -13.28 -19.67
C ARG A 229 -3.97 -14.75 -19.96
N LYS A 230 -3.03 -15.05 -20.86
CA LYS A 230 -2.79 -16.41 -21.37
C LYS A 230 -2.47 -17.42 -20.25
N ASP A 231 -1.56 -17.02 -19.35
CA ASP A 231 -1.13 -17.84 -18.21
C ASP A 231 -2.28 -18.09 -17.21
N GLU A 232 -3.06 -17.07 -16.91
CA GLU A 232 -4.23 -17.14 -16.04
C GLU A 232 -5.30 -18.06 -16.66
N LYS A 233 -5.64 -17.83 -17.93
CA LYS A 233 -6.60 -18.65 -18.69
C LYS A 233 -6.18 -20.11 -18.76
N GLU A 234 -4.89 -20.37 -18.93
CA GLU A 234 -4.37 -21.74 -18.96
C GLU A 234 -4.49 -22.43 -17.61
N ARG A 235 -4.20 -21.71 -16.50
CA ARG A 235 -4.39 -22.22 -15.14
C ARG A 235 -5.86 -22.57 -14.88
N ILE A 236 -6.80 -21.66 -15.19
CA ILE A 236 -8.24 -21.91 -15.05
C ILE A 236 -8.65 -23.19 -15.79
N ARG A 237 -8.25 -23.33 -17.06
CA ARG A 237 -8.58 -24.52 -17.86
C ARG A 237 -7.98 -25.82 -17.29
N LYS A 238 -6.73 -25.78 -16.84
CA LYS A 238 -6.07 -26.94 -16.21
C LYS A 238 -6.74 -27.39 -14.93
N SER A 239 -7.36 -26.45 -14.21
CA SER A 239 -8.12 -26.74 -12.98
C SER A 239 -9.57 -27.16 -13.25
N GLY A 240 -9.98 -27.31 -14.50
CA GLY A 240 -11.34 -27.70 -14.87
C GLY A 240 -12.35 -26.56 -14.96
N GLY A 241 -11.92 -25.33 -14.76
CA GLY A 241 -12.72 -24.12 -14.99
C GLY A 241 -12.78 -23.75 -16.48
N PHE A 242 -13.65 -22.82 -16.81
CA PHE A 242 -13.80 -22.28 -18.15
C PHE A 242 -13.95 -20.76 -18.13
N VAL A 243 -13.67 -20.14 -19.28
CA VAL A 243 -13.82 -18.69 -19.46
C VAL A 243 -14.92 -18.45 -20.49
N THR A 244 -15.90 -17.66 -20.12
CA THR A 244 -16.99 -17.19 -21.00
C THR A 244 -16.98 -15.67 -21.07
N TRP A 245 -17.64 -15.13 -22.08
CA TRP A 245 -17.81 -13.67 -22.23
C TRP A 245 -19.28 -13.31 -21.97
N ASN A 246 -19.46 -12.24 -21.19
CA ASN A 246 -20.80 -11.70 -20.97
C ASN A 246 -21.27 -10.93 -22.24
N SER A 247 -22.50 -10.40 -22.19
CA SER A 247 -23.08 -9.62 -23.31
C SER A 247 -22.31 -8.33 -23.63
N LEU A 248 -21.49 -7.84 -22.71
CA LEU A 248 -20.63 -6.67 -22.89
C LEU A 248 -19.24 -7.03 -23.43
N GLY A 249 -18.98 -8.32 -23.72
CA GLY A 249 -17.71 -8.80 -24.19
C GLY A 249 -16.60 -8.84 -23.12
N GLN A 250 -16.97 -8.89 -21.84
CA GLN A 250 -16.03 -9.04 -20.73
C GLN A 250 -15.89 -10.52 -20.39
N PRO A 251 -14.66 -11.04 -20.21
CA PRO A 251 -14.41 -12.43 -19.88
C PRO A 251 -14.64 -12.69 -18.39
N HIS A 252 -15.26 -13.83 -18.08
CA HIS A 252 -15.54 -14.26 -16.72
C HIS A 252 -15.14 -15.72 -16.51
N VAL A 253 -14.57 -16.03 -15.35
CA VAL A 253 -14.36 -17.42 -14.89
C VAL A 253 -15.70 -18.02 -14.53
N ASN A 254 -16.03 -19.16 -15.14
CA ASN A 254 -17.28 -19.90 -14.97
C ASN A 254 -18.54 -19.00 -15.12
N GLY A 255 -18.44 -17.92 -15.93
CA GLY A 255 -19.53 -16.98 -16.16
C GLY A 255 -19.84 -16.02 -15.00
N ARG A 256 -19.00 -15.96 -13.95
CA ARG A 256 -19.29 -15.22 -12.72
C ARG A 256 -18.23 -14.18 -12.37
N LEU A 257 -16.97 -14.57 -12.26
CA LEU A 257 -15.90 -13.72 -11.73
C LEU A 257 -15.08 -13.11 -12.86
N ALA A 258 -14.95 -11.79 -12.87
CA ALA A 258 -14.20 -11.05 -13.91
C ALA A 258 -12.68 -11.15 -13.75
N MET A 259 -12.20 -11.65 -12.62
CA MET A 259 -10.77 -11.81 -12.32
C MET A 259 -10.42 -13.30 -12.09
N THR A 260 -9.13 -13.62 -12.04
CA THR A 260 -8.63 -15.00 -11.91
C THR A 260 -7.86 -15.24 -10.61
N ARG A 261 -7.63 -14.16 -9.83
CA ARG A 261 -7.03 -14.22 -8.49
C ARG A 261 -7.78 -13.30 -7.55
N SER A 262 -8.07 -13.82 -6.35
CA SER A 262 -8.75 -13.11 -5.27
C SER A 262 -8.47 -13.79 -3.92
N ILE A 263 -8.72 -13.08 -2.84
CA ILE A 263 -8.89 -13.66 -1.50
C ILE A 263 -10.39 -13.92 -1.32
N GLY A 264 -10.77 -15.08 -0.80
CA GLY A 264 -12.17 -15.52 -0.82
C GLY A 264 -12.54 -16.28 -2.10
N ASP A 265 -13.77 -16.13 -2.59
CA ASP A 265 -14.30 -16.86 -3.76
C ASP A 265 -14.07 -18.37 -3.67
N PHE A 266 -14.39 -18.96 -2.50
CA PHE A 266 -14.02 -20.35 -2.20
C PHE A 266 -14.74 -21.36 -3.08
N ASP A 267 -15.89 -21.02 -3.63
CA ASP A 267 -16.63 -21.80 -4.60
C ASP A 267 -15.93 -21.88 -5.97
N LEU A 268 -15.02 -20.95 -6.28
CA LEU A 268 -14.25 -20.90 -7.53
C LEU A 268 -12.79 -21.36 -7.38
N LYS A 269 -12.31 -21.66 -6.17
CA LYS A 269 -10.94 -22.15 -5.96
C LYS A 269 -10.67 -23.45 -6.73
N ASN A 270 -11.64 -24.35 -6.78
CA ASN A 270 -11.53 -25.58 -7.54
C ASN A 270 -11.53 -25.37 -9.07
N ALA A 271 -12.02 -24.21 -9.53
CA ALA A 271 -11.96 -23.78 -10.93
C ALA A 271 -10.64 -23.07 -11.29
N GLY A 272 -9.70 -22.96 -10.34
CA GLY A 272 -8.38 -22.39 -10.57
C GLY A 272 -8.23 -20.91 -10.16
N VAL A 273 -9.21 -20.31 -9.47
CA VAL A 273 -9.02 -19.01 -8.80
C VAL A 273 -8.07 -19.20 -7.62
N ILE A 274 -7.05 -18.35 -7.50
CA ILE A 274 -6.03 -18.49 -6.45
C ILE A 274 -5.81 -17.17 -5.71
N ALA A 275 -5.32 -17.28 -4.47
CA ALA A 275 -4.93 -16.12 -3.65
C ALA A 275 -3.42 -15.84 -3.65
N GLU A 276 -2.65 -16.56 -4.48
CA GLU A 276 -1.21 -16.35 -4.61
C GLU A 276 -0.95 -15.02 -5.35
N PRO A 277 -0.30 -14.02 -4.71
CA PRO A 277 -0.08 -12.74 -5.35
C PRO A 277 1.09 -12.77 -6.32
N GLU A 278 1.06 -11.87 -7.31
CA GLU A 278 2.25 -11.42 -8.01
C GLU A 278 2.92 -10.32 -7.20
N THR A 279 4.26 -10.35 -7.15
CA THR A 279 5.05 -9.38 -6.39
C THR A 279 5.97 -8.56 -7.30
N LYS A 280 6.18 -7.31 -6.94
CA LYS A 280 7.10 -6.41 -7.62
C LYS A 280 7.93 -5.64 -6.59
N ARG A 281 9.27 -5.75 -6.70
CA ARG A 281 10.21 -4.96 -5.89
C ARG A 281 10.77 -3.81 -6.72
N VAL A 282 10.82 -2.63 -6.13
CA VAL A 282 11.35 -1.42 -6.77
C VAL A 282 12.18 -0.64 -5.74
N SER A 283 13.37 -0.18 -6.15
CA SER A 283 14.12 0.81 -5.40
C SER A 283 13.62 2.21 -5.74
N LEU A 284 13.25 2.99 -4.74
CA LEU A 284 12.79 4.36 -4.90
C LEU A 284 13.96 5.31 -5.13
N HIS A 285 13.74 6.26 -6.01
CA HIS A 285 14.64 7.37 -6.31
C HIS A 285 13.90 8.68 -6.01
N HIS A 286 14.04 9.20 -4.79
CA HIS A 286 13.29 10.37 -4.33
C HIS A 286 13.49 11.64 -5.17
N VAL A 287 14.57 11.72 -5.95
CA VAL A 287 14.79 12.83 -6.92
C VAL A 287 13.86 12.72 -8.12
N HIS A 288 13.40 11.51 -8.47
CA HIS A 288 12.63 11.23 -9.68
C HIS A 288 11.24 10.66 -9.42
N ASP A 289 11.02 10.05 -8.25
CA ASP A 289 9.76 9.42 -7.89
C ASP A 289 8.89 10.42 -7.13
N SER A 290 7.75 10.78 -7.72
CA SER A 290 6.84 11.78 -7.16
C SER A 290 5.88 11.18 -6.15
N PHE A 291 5.28 10.04 -6.48
CA PHE A 291 4.30 9.37 -5.60
C PHE A 291 4.06 7.91 -6.02
N LEU A 292 3.54 7.14 -5.08
CA LEU A 292 2.87 5.86 -5.31
C LEU A 292 1.37 6.10 -5.26
N ALA A 293 0.62 5.54 -6.21
CA ALA A 293 -0.84 5.48 -6.15
C ALA A 293 -1.33 4.03 -6.14
N LEU A 294 -2.29 3.74 -5.27
CA LEU A 294 -3.04 2.49 -5.22
C LEU A 294 -4.49 2.82 -5.56
N THR A 295 -5.11 2.08 -6.49
CA THR A 295 -6.46 2.36 -7.00
C THR A 295 -7.27 1.09 -7.16
N THR A 296 -8.57 1.13 -6.87
CA THR A 296 -9.51 0.08 -7.21
C THR A 296 -10.03 0.25 -8.64
N ASP A 297 -10.76 -0.73 -9.14
CA ASP A 297 -11.18 -0.80 -10.53
C ASP A 297 -12.17 0.30 -10.91
N GLY A 298 -13.02 0.79 -9.99
CA GLY A 298 -13.90 1.91 -10.24
C GLY A 298 -13.18 3.17 -10.76
N ILE A 299 -11.90 3.34 -10.40
CA ILE A 299 -11.04 4.38 -10.97
C ILE A 299 -10.41 3.88 -12.28
N ASN A 300 -9.90 2.66 -12.30
CA ASN A 300 -9.11 2.10 -13.39
C ASN A 300 -9.90 1.89 -14.69
N PHE A 301 -11.23 1.76 -14.59
CA PHE A 301 -12.13 1.69 -15.75
C PHE A 301 -12.34 3.05 -16.42
N ILE A 302 -12.33 4.11 -15.62
CA ILE A 302 -12.60 5.48 -16.09
C ILE A 302 -11.35 6.16 -16.62
N MET A 303 -10.22 5.99 -15.93
CA MET A 303 -8.98 6.69 -16.24
C MET A 303 -7.82 5.69 -16.41
N ASN A 304 -6.98 5.95 -17.42
CA ASN A 304 -5.75 5.19 -17.56
C ASN A 304 -4.66 5.67 -16.59
N SER A 305 -3.62 4.87 -16.40
CA SER A 305 -2.58 5.16 -15.40
C SER A 305 -1.85 6.48 -15.63
N GLN A 306 -1.68 6.94 -16.88
CA GLN A 306 -1.03 8.21 -17.15
C GLN A 306 -1.96 9.39 -16.85
N GLU A 307 -3.25 9.30 -17.18
CA GLU A 307 -4.25 10.30 -16.83
C GLU A 307 -4.33 10.49 -15.31
N ILE A 308 -4.32 9.39 -14.55
CA ILE A 308 -4.26 9.44 -13.08
C ILE A 308 -2.99 10.18 -12.62
N CYS A 309 -1.82 9.84 -13.18
CA CYS A 309 -0.58 10.54 -12.86
C CYS A 309 -0.63 12.03 -13.19
N ASP A 310 -1.20 12.39 -14.31
CA ASP A 310 -1.28 13.78 -14.76
C ASP A 310 -2.17 14.63 -13.85
N VAL A 311 -3.31 14.08 -13.41
CA VAL A 311 -4.20 14.75 -12.43
C VAL A 311 -3.48 14.93 -11.09
N ILE A 312 -2.86 13.89 -10.57
CA ILE A 312 -2.18 13.95 -9.26
C ILE A 312 -1.01 14.95 -9.29
N ASN A 313 -0.22 14.99 -10.37
CA ASN A 313 0.92 15.90 -10.50
C ASN A 313 0.53 17.39 -10.50
N GLN A 314 -0.72 17.74 -10.78
CA GLN A 314 -1.18 19.14 -10.79
C GLN A 314 -1.51 19.65 -9.40
N CYS A 315 -1.82 18.76 -8.47
CA CYS A 315 -2.22 19.12 -7.12
C CYS A 315 -1.03 19.52 -6.26
N HIS A 316 -1.26 20.42 -5.30
CA HIS A 316 -0.25 20.83 -4.34
C HIS A 316 -0.15 19.85 -3.15
N ASP A 317 -1.25 19.24 -2.79
CA ASP A 317 -1.35 18.34 -1.63
C ASP A 317 -1.86 16.96 -2.06
N PRO A 318 -1.29 15.86 -1.51
CA PRO A 318 -1.75 14.51 -1.83
C PRO A 318 -3.20 14.23 -1.44
N LYS A 319 -3.72 14.90 -0.40
CA LYS A 319 -5.12 14.75 0.01
C LYS A 319 -6.06 15.45 -0.99
N GLU A 320 -5.67 16.65 -1.41
CA GLU A 320 -6.36 17.34 -2.50
C GLU A 320 -6.37 16.51 -3.77
N ALA A 321 -5.22 15.89 -4.11
CA ALA A 321 -5.10 15.04 -5.30
C ALA A 321 -6.02 13.83 -5.25
N ALA A 322 -6.09 13.14 -4.11
CA ALA A 322 -6.98 11.99 -3.94
C ALA A 322 -8.46 12.40 -4.05
N GLN A 323 -8.83 13.52 -3.43
CA GLN A 323 -10.19 14.05 -3.46
C GLN A 323 -10.58 14.46 -4.89
N LEU A 324 -9.74 15.27 -5.55
CA LEU A 324 -10.00 15.76 -6.91
C LEU A 324 -10.15 14.60 -7.89
N LEU A 325 -9.27 13.59 -7.81
CA LEU A 325 -9.33 12.44 -8.70
C LEU A 325 -10.62 11.64 -8.48
N SER A 326 -11.01 11.43 -7.24
CA SER A 326 -12.24 10.75 -6.88
C SER A 326 -13.49 11.50 -7.39
N GLU A 327 -13.50 12.84 -7.28
CA GLU A 327 -14.59 13.68 -7.81
C GLU A 327 -14.64 13.64 -9.34
N GLN A 328 -13.50 13.68 -10.02
CA GLN A 328 -13.45 13.58 -11.49
C GLN A 328 -13.94 12.22 -11.98
N VAL A 329 -13.58 11.14 -11.31
CA VAL A 329 -14.03 9.80 -11.66
C VAL A 329 -15.55 9.70 -11.58
N LEU A 330 -16.18 10.28 -10.55
CA LEU A 330 -17.65 10.39 -10.45
C LEU A 330 -18.27 11.25 -11.57
N GLN A 331 -17.66 12.40 -11.87
CA GLN A 331 -18.12 13.27 -12.95
C GLN A 331 -18.07 12.59 -14.32
N TYR A 332 -17.14 11.67 -14.52
CA TYR A 332 -17.03 10.86 -15.74
C TYR A 332 -17.97 9.65 -15.76
N GLY A 333 -18.81 9.50 -14.74
CA GLY A 333 -19.87 8.50 -14.69
C GLY A 333 -19.41 7.17 -14.11
N ALA A 334 -18.49 7.17 -13.15
CA ALA A 334 -18.19 5.96 -12.39
C ALA A 334 -19.41 5.47 -11.63
N GLU A 335 -19.78 4.23 -11.89
CA GLU A 335 -20.91 3.57 -11.24
C GLU A 335 -20.47 2.74 -10.03
N ASP A 336 -19.22 2.29 -10.02
CA ASP A 336 -18.68 1.41 -9.00
C ASP A 336 -18.09 2.14 -7.80
N ASN A 337 -17.85 1.38 -6.72
CA ASN A 337 -17.04 1.83 -5.61
C ASN A 337 -15.65 2.23 -6.15
N SER A 338 -15.10 3.30 -5.64
CA SER A 338 -13.82 3.82 -6.12
C SER A 338 -12.96 4.30 -4.96
N THR A 339 -11.78 3.73 -4.83
CA THR A 339 -10.84 4.02 -3.74
C THR A 339 -9.45 4.31 -4.29
N ILE A 340 -8.81 5.35 -3.72
CA ILE A 340 -7.44 5.73 -4.05
C ILE A 340 -6.64 6.04 -2.78
N ILE A 341 -5.36 5.65 -2.79
CA ILE A 341 -4.32 6.10 -1.86
C ILE A 341 -3.21 6.77 -2.66
N VAL A 342 -2.77 7.95 -2.25
CA VAL A 342 -1.64 8.70 -2.84
C VAL A 342 -0.56 8.90 -1.78
N VAL A 343 0.58 8.23 -1.96
CA VAL A 343 1.73 8.30 -1.05
C VAL A 343 2.80 9.19 -1.68
N PRO A 344 3.05 10.39 -1.17
CA PRO A 344 4.00 11.33 -1.77
C PRO A 344 5.45 10.94 -1.45
N PHE A 345 6.34 11.16 -2.43
CA PHE A 345 7.78 10.97 -2.32
C PHE A 345 8.56 12.28 -2.58
N GLY A 346 9.88 12.23 -2.53
CA GLY A 346 10.73 13.41 -2.60
C GLY A 346 10.65 14.26 -3.87
N ALA A 347 10.15 13.71 -4.99
CA ALA A 347 9.89 14.49 -6.21
C ALA A 347 8.46 15.04 -6.31
N TRP A 348 7.66 14.97 -5.24
CA TRP A 348 6.33 15.58 -5.22
C TRP A 348 6.38 17.07 -5.59
N GLY A 349 5.51 17.48 -6.51
CA GLY A 349 5.42 18.87 -6.97
C GLY A 349 6.47 19.33 -7.97
N LYS A 350 7.55 18.53 -8.25
CA LYS A 350 8.56 18.87 -9.25
C LYS A 350 8.09 18.73 -10.70
N GLN A 351 7.09 17.90 -10.93
CA GLN A 351 6.59 17.55 -12.27
C GLN A 351 5.34 18.35 -12.66
N LYS A 352 5.16 19.55 -12.09
CA LYS A 352 4.09 20.43 -12.54
C LYS A 352 4.34 20.84 -13.96
N SER A 353 3.52 20.36 -14.89
CA SER A 353 3.49 20.86 -16.26
C SER A 353 2.96 22.30 -16.24
N SER A 354 3.77 23.25 -16.69
CA SER A 354 3.40 24.67 -16.77
C SER A 354 2.29 24.94 -17.80
N ASP A 355 1.98 23.99 -18.67
CA ASP A 355 1.04 24.17 -19.78
C ASP A 355 0.34 22.85 -20.18
N ILE A 356 -0.52 22.32 -19.32
CA ILE A 356 -1.57 21.44 -19.80
C ILE A 356 -2.89 22.18 -19.68
N SER A 357 -3.22 22.99 -20.68
CA SER A 357 -4.60 23.23 -21.00
C SER A 357 -5.18 21.88 -21.37
N PHE A 358 -6.04 21.33 -20.49
CA PHE A 358 -6.81 20.14 -20.82
C PHE A 358 -7.69 20.47 -22.03
N SER A 359 -7.24 20.17 -23.20
CA SER A 359 -8.07 19.99 -24.35
C SER A 359 -8.84 18.68 -24.12
N PHE A 360 -9.96 18.78 -23.43
CA PHE A 360 -10.96 17.72 -23.34
C PHE A 360 -11.64 17.52 -24.70
N SER A 361 -10.90 17.15 -25.71
CA SER A 361 -11.46 16.57 -26.91
C SER A 361 -11.47 15.04 -26.74
N ARG A 362 -12.23 14.53 -25.75
CA ARG A 362 -12.85 13.22 -25.97
C ARG A 362 -13.89 13.44 -27.07
N SER A 363 -13.50 13.19 -28.31
CA SER A 363 -14.50 12.72 -29.26
C SER A 363 -15.14 11.50 -28.58
N PHE A 364 -16.39 11.63 -28.15
CA PHE A 364 -17.27 10.50 -27.92
C PHE A 364 -17.36 9.76 -29.26
N VAL A 365 -16.35 8.98 -29.58
CA VAL A 365 -16.56 7.88 -30.48
C VAL A 365 -17.47 6.96 -29.66
N SER A 366 -18.74 7.10 -29.93
CA SER A 366 -19.74 6.10 -29.66
C SER A 366 -19.22 4.80 -30.28
N SER A 367 -18.27 4.15 -29.58
CA SER A 367 -18.12 2.73 -29.72
C SER A 367 -19.42 2.20 -29.14
N GLY A 368 -20.25 1.55 -29.94
CA GLY A 368 -21.57 1.02 -29.60
C GLY A 368 -21.52 -0.02 -28.48
N ARG A 369 -21.14 0.42 -27.29
CA ARG A 369 -21.15 -0.32 -26.04
C ARG A 369 -22.33 0.03 -25.14
N TRP A 370 -23.20 0.90 -25.61
CA TRP A 370 -24.43 1.27 -24.92
C TRP A 370 -25.60 1.07 -25.89
N ALA A 371 -25.96 -0.20 -26.15
CA ALA A 371 -27.26 -0.62 -26.68
C ALA A 371 -27.55 -2.03 -26.17
#